data_54e87e2784e9ef47caea9cc6f6b7172c
#
_entry.id   54e87e2784e9ef47caea9cc6f6b7172c
#
_cell.length_a   1.000
_cell.length_b   1.000
_cell.length_c   1.000
_cell.angle_alpha   90.00
_cell.angle_beta   90.00
_cell.angle_gamma   90.00
#
_symmetry.space_group_name_H-M   'P 1'
#
loop_
_entity.id
_entity.type
_entity.pdbx_description
1 polymer ?
#
loop_
_entity_poly.entity_id
_entity_poly.type
_entity_poly.pdbx_seq_one_letter_code
_entity_poly.pdbx_strand_id
1 'polypeptide(L)'
;MNKKTVIFDLDGTLADIDVRRNKSLKPNGKLNWDIFAAPDSIMNWDKPNLPVIKMAQMFKADGFKIVIFSGRNDRGFFATKKWLADNDVPFDLLVLRPDKFKADSWPIADGNPATPDMRFMPDDILKKKMLD
;
A
#
# COMPACT_ATOMS: atom_id res chain seq x y z
N MET A 1 -28.42 -3.89 4.60
CA MET A 1 -27.34 -4.72 5.14
C MET A 1 -26.06 -3.94 5.22
N ASN A 2 -25.41 -3.98 6.36
CA ASN A 2 -24.12 -3.33 6.53
C ASN A 2 -23.07 -4.11 5.74
N LYS A 3 -22.32 -3.40 4.88
CA LYS A 3 -21.22 -4.02 4.17
C LYS A 3 -20.06 -4.25 5.13
N LYS A 4 -19.56 -5.47 5.17
CA LYS A 4 -18.36 -5.78 5.93
C LYS A 4 -17.13 -5.33 5.15
N THR A 5 -16.11 -4.94 5.88
CA THR A 5 -14.84 -4.47 5.31
C THR A 5 -13.71 -5.38 5.74
N VAL A 6 -12.86 -5.73 4.78
CA VAL A 6 -11.60 -6.44 5.04
C VAL A 6 -10.46 -5.51 4.71
N ILE A 7 -9.48 -5.42 5.60
CA ILE A 7 -8.29 -4.59 5.42
C ILE A 7 -7.11 -5.50 5.16
N PHE A 8 -6.41 -5.27 4.06
CA PHE A 8 -5.19 -5.99 3.71
C PHE A 8 -3.99 -5.05 3.81
N ASP A 9 -2.88 -5.59 4.30
CA ASP A 9 -1.57 -4.97 4.10
C ASP A 9 -1.11 -5.26 2.67
N LEU A 10 -0.15 -4.51 2.17
CA LEU A 10 0.35 -4.67 0.81
C LEU A 10 1.71 -5.37 0.78
N ASP A 11 2.74 -4.71 1.30
CA ASP A 11 4.11 -5.25 1.27
C ASP A 11 4.25 -6.43 2.24
N GLY A 12 4.71 -7.57 1.71
CA GLY A 12 4.82 -8.79 2.49
C GLY A 12 3.52 -9.55 2.64
N THR A 13 2.41 -9.03 2.11
CA THR A 13 1.09 -9.67 2.19
C THR A 13 0.56 -9.93 0.78
N LEU A 14 0.08 -8.90 0.09
CA LEU A 14 -0.39 -9.02 -1.30
C LEU A 14 0.76 -9.03 -2.30
N ALA A 15 1.85 -8.36 -1.98
CA ALA A 15 3.03 -8.23 -2.83
C ALA A 15 4.26 -8.79 -2.14
N ASP A 16 5.02 -9.63 -2.86
CA ASP A 16 6.35 -10.04 -2.46
C ASP A 16 7.34 -8.98 -2.95
N ILE A 17 7.95 -8.26 -2.00
CA ILE A 17 8.85 -7.14 -2.28
C ILE A 17 10.32 -7.50 -2.09
N ASP A 18 10.66 -8.79 -1.93
CA ASP A 18 12.02 -9.20 -1.60
C ASP A 18 13.04 -8.79 -2.66
N VAL A 19 12.70 -8.93 -3.94
CA VAL A 19 13.58 -8.52 -5.03
C VAL A 19 13.81 -7.00 -4.99
N ARG A 20 12.75 -6.23 -4.84
CA ARG A 20 12.85 -4.77 -4.77
C ARG A 20 13.68 -4.32 -3.57
N ARG A 21 13.46 -4.94 -2.42
CA ARG A 21 14.24 -4.64 -1.21
C ARG A 21 15.73 -4.94 -1.43
N ASN A 22 16.05 -6.12 -1.95
CA ASN A 22 17.44 -6.54 -2.15
C ASN A 22 18.16 -5.66 -3.17
N LYS A 23 17.49 -5.28 -4.25
CA LYS A 23 18.06 -4.40 -5.27
C LYS A 23 18.22 -2.96 -4.81
N SER A 24 17.55 -2.59 -3.73
CA SER A 24 17.58 -1.22 -3.18
C SER A 24 18.56 -1.06 -2.01
N LEU A 25 19.24 -2.14 -1.60
CA LEU A 25 20.18 -2.07 -0.49
C LEU A 25 21.46 -1.34 -0.87
N LYS A 26 21.92 -0.45 0.02
CA LYS A 26 23.22 0.18 -0.05
C LYS A 26 24.28 -0.75 0.55
N PRO A 27 25.60 -0.51 0.28
CA PRO A 27 26.66 -1.30 0.89
C PRO A 27 26.63 -1.34 2.42
N ASN A 28 26.07 -0.32 3.08
CA ASN A 28 25.94 -0.25 4.53
C ASN A 28 24.73 -1.02 5.07
N GLY A 29 23.97 -1.72 4.23
CA GLY A 29 22.78 -2.47 4.61
C GLY A 29 21.51 -1.67 4.73
N LYS A 30 21.56 -0.35 4.56
CA LYS A 30 20.38 0.51 4.59
C LYS A 30 19.72 0.59 3.22
N LEU A 31 18.42 0.88 3.19
CA LEU A 31 17.68 1.03 1.94
C LEU A 31 18.01 2.36 1.26
N ASN A 32 18.20 2.30 -0.05
CA ASN A 32 18.17 3.49 -0.89
C ASN A 32 16.71 3.77 -1.24
N TRP A 33 16.11 4.73 -0.55
CA TRP A 33 14.70 5.02 -0.69
C TRP A 33 14.31 5.55 -2.06
N ASP A 34 15.25 6.20 -2.77
CA ASP A 34 14.98 6.67 -4.14
C ASP A 34 14.75 5.50 -5.10
N ILE A 35 15.45 4.38 -4.88
CA ILE A 35 15.26 3.17 -5.67
C ILE A 35 14.07 2.37 -5.14
N PHE A 36 14.00 2.19 -3.82
CA PHE A 36 12.99 1.34 -3.18
C PHE A 36 11.58 1.86 -3.43
N ALA A 37 11.38 3.17 -3.36
CA ALA A 37 10.07 3.79 -3.54
C ALA A 37 9.78 4.22 -4.98
N ALA A 38 10.70 3.97 -5.91
CA ALA A 38 10.53 4.39 -7.31
C ALA A 38 9.39 3.61 -7.99
N PRO A 39 8.54 4.29 -8.78
CA PRO A 39 7.47 3.60 -9.52
C PRO A 39 7.96 2.45 -10.40
N ASP A 40 9.08 2.64 -11.10
CA ASP A 40 9.65 1.60 -11.97
C ASP A 40 10.08 0.37 -11.18
N SER A 41 10.61 0.56 -9.98
CA SER A 41 11.02 -0.54 -9.11
C SER A 41 9.81 -1.37 -8.69
N ILE A 42 8.71 -0.72 -8.35
CA ILE A 42 7.45 -1.38 -7.99
C ILE A 42 6.94 -2.22 -9.17
N MET A 43 6.89 -1.62 -10.36
CA MET A 43 6.36 -2.30 -11.54
C MET A 43 7.23 -3.46 -12.01
N ASN A 44 8.56 -3.33 -11.88
CA ASN A 44 9.49 -4.31 -12.44
C ASN A 44 9.84 -5.45 -11.47
N TRP A 45 9.80 -5.20 -10.16
CA TRP A 45 10.38 -6.13 -9.19
C TRP A 45 9.40 -6.74 -8.21
N ASP A 46 8.25 -6.14 -7.96
CA ASP A 46 7.26 -6.70 -7.04
C ASP A 46 6.54 -7.87 -7.69
N LYS A 47 6.41 -8.96 -6.94
CA LYS A 47 5.73 -10.17 -7.39
C LYS A 47 4.41 -10.36 -6.65
N PRO A 48 3.37 -10.88 -7.33
CA PRO A 48 2.10 -11.13 -6.66
C PRO A 48 2.18 -12.33 -5.74
N ASN A 49 1.59 -12.20 -4.54
CA ASN A 49 1.38 -13.32 -3.64
C ASN A 49 0.02 -13.93 -3.96
N LEU A 50 0.00 -14.92 -4.84
CA LEU A 50 -1.23 -15.45 -5.41
C LEU A 50 -2.22 -15.99 -4.38
N PRO A 51 -1.82 -16.76 -3.35
CA PRO A 51 -2.78 -17.22 -2.35
C PRO A 51 -3.52 -16.09 -1.63
N VAL A 52 -2.80 -15.03 -1.26
CA VAL A 52 -3.42 -13.89 -0.56
C VAL A 52 -4.31 -13.09 -1.51
N ILE A 53 -3.87 -12.90 -2.75
CA ILE A 53 -4.69 -12.24 -3.78
C ILE A 53 -5.99 -13.02 -3.99
N LYS A 54 -5.91 -14.35 -4.02
CA LYS A 54 -7.09 -15.20 -4.13
C LYS A 54 -8.06 -14.97 -2.98
N MET A 55 -7.55 -14.81 -1.76
CA MET A 55 -8.38 -14.49 -0.61
C MET A 55 -9.11 -13.17 -0.79
N ALA A 56 -8.41 -12.14 -1.27
CA ALA A 56 -9.03 -10.83 -1.53
C ALA A 56 -10.14 -10.94 -2.57
N GLN A 57 -9.91 -11.72 -3.63
CA GLN A 57 -10.90 -11.97 -4.67
C GLN A 57 -12.14 -12.68 -4.10
N MET A 58 -11.95 -13.66 -3.23
CA MET A 58 -13.03 -14.38 -2.59
C MET A 58 -13.87 -13.48 -1.68
N PHE A 59 -13.23 -12.64 -0.88
CA PHE A 59 -13.94 -11.68 -0.04
C PHE A 59 -14.73 -10.68 -0.89
N LYS A 60 -14.14 -10.20 -1.98
CA LYS A 60 -14.83 -9.27 -2.87
C LYS A 60 -16.05 -9.91 -3.49
N ALA A 61 -15.93 -11.14 -3.96
CA ALA A 61 -17.03 -11.90 -4.53
C ALA A 61 -18.16 -12.12 -3.52
N ASP A 62 -17.82 -12.20 -2.24
CA ASP A 62 -18.78 -12.40 -1.15
C ASP A 62 -19.37 -11.07 -0.63
N GLY A 63 -19.15 -9.97 -1.33
CA GLY A 63 -19.76 -8.68 -1.02
C GLY A 63 -18.98 -7.81 -0.03
N PHE A 64 -17.77 -8.20 0.35
CA PHE A 64 -16.95 -7.39 1.25
C PHE A 64 -16.35 -6.19 0.53
N LYS A 65 -16.23 -5.09 1.25
CA LYS A 65 -15.43 -3.96 0.83
C LYS A 65 -13.97 -4.27 1.12
N ILE A 66 -13.11 -4.09 0.13
CA ILE A 66 -11.68 -4.38 0.25
C ILE A 66 -10.92 -3.06 0.39
N VAL A 67 -10.20 -2.91 1.49
CA VAL A 67 -9.37 -1.74 1.77
C VAL A 67 -7.91 -2.20 1.91
N ILE A 68 -7.00 -1.50 1.26
CA ILE A 68 -5.57 -1.79 1.34
C ILE A 68 -4.90 -0.63 2.08
N PHE A 69 -4.23 -0.95 3.19
CA PHE A 69 -3.42 -0.01 3.96
C PHE A 69 -1.95 -0.34 3.72
N SER A 70 -1.15 0.67 3.39
CA SER A 70 0.28 0.48 3.14
C SER A 70 1.08 1.66 3.65
N GLY A 71 2.29 1.37 4.14
CA GLY A 71 3.26 2.39 4.51
C GLY A 71 4.04 2.96 3.32
N ARG A 72 3.76 2.50 2.07
CA ARG A 72 4.40 3.07 0.89
C ARG A 72 4.09 4.55 0.77
N ASN A 73 5.09 5.31 0.29
CA ASN A 73 4.89 6.72 -0.02
C ASN A 73 3.93 6.87 -1.21
N ASP A 74 3.04 7.86 -1.18
CA ASP A 74 2.03 8.03 -2.22
C ASP A 74 2.59 8.58 -3.53
N ARG A 75 3.89 8.89 -3.61
CA ARG A 75 4.56 9.08 -4.91
C ARG A 75 4.40 7.87 -5.81
N GLY A 76 4.30 6.68 -5.22
CA GLY A 76 4.06 5.43 -5.94
C GLY A 76 2.58 5.08 -6.09
N PHE A 77 1.66 5.99 -5.85
CA PHE A 77 0.23 5.69 -5.87
C PHE A 77 -0.23 5.10 -7.20
N PHE A 78 0.09 5.77 -8.30
CA PHE A 78 -0.35 5.30 -9.61
C PHE A 78 0.32 4.00 -10.02
N ALA A 79 1.62 3.84 -9.73
CA ALA A 79 2.33 2.58 -10.00
C ALA A 79 1.75 1.43 -9.17
N THR A 80 1.47 1.67 -7.90
CA THR A 80 0.86 0.67 -7.02
C THR A 80 -0.53 0.29 -7.50
N LYS A 81 -1.34 1.28 -7.85
CA LYS A 81 -2.69 1.05 -8.38
C LYS A 81 -2.66 0.23 -9.67
N LYS A 82 -1.73 0.57 -10.58
CA LYS A 82 -1.56 -0.19 -11.82
C LYS A 82 -1.11 -1.63 -11.54
N TRP A 83 -0.16 -1.80 -10.63
CA TRP A 83 0.31 -3.13 -10.22
C TRP A 83 -0.84 -3.99 -9.68
N LEU A 84 -1.67 -3.41 -8.84
CA LEU A 84 -2.84 -4.10 -8.29
C LEU A 84 -3.80 -4.52 -9.41
N ALA A 85 -4.08 -3.62 -10.35
CA ALA A 85 -4.95 -3.93 -11.48
C ALA A 85 -4.36 -5.01 -12.38
N ASP A 86 -3.05 -4.93 -12.68
CA ASP A 86 -2.37 -5.89 -13.54
C ASP A 86 -2.33 -7.29 -12.93
N ASN A 87 -2.41 -7.40 -11.60
CA ASN A 87 -2.39 -8.67 -10.89
C ASN A 87 -3.77 -9.09 -10.37
N ASP A 88 -4.82 -8.46 -10.86
CA ASP A 88 -6.22 -8.80 -10.55
C ASP A 88 -6.54 -8.72 -9.05
N VAL A 89 -5.94 -7.76 -8.35
CA VAL A 89 -6.22 -7.51 -6.95
C VAL A 89 -7.41 -6.55 -6.85
N PRO A 90 -8.56 -6.99 -6.32
CA PRO A 90 -9.69 -6.08 -6.14
C PRO A 90 -9.44 -5.17 -4.95
N PHE A 91 -9.85 -3.90 -5.07
CA PHE A 91 -9.86 -3.00 -3.92
C PHE A 91 -10.85 -1.87 -4.15
N ASP A 92 -11.44 -1.40 -3.06
CA ASP A 92 -12.35 -0.26 -3.07
C ASP A 92 -11.63 1.01 -2.61
N LEU A 93 -10.61 0.86 -1.78
CA LEU A 93 -9.82 1.97 -1.26
C LEU A 93 -8.38 1.55 -1.08
N LEU A 94 -7.46 2.37 -1.56
CA LEU A 94 -6.02 2.21 -1.36
C LEU A 94 -5.49 3.42 -0.58
N VAL A 95 -4.94 3.17 0.60
CA VAL A 95 -4.41 4.22 1.47
C VAL A 95 -2.91 4.04 1.61
N LEU A 96 -2.15 5.04 1.17
CA LEU A 96 -0.69 5.05 1.24
C LEU A 96 -0.21 6.15 2.20
N ARG A 97 1.08 6.09 2.51
CA ARG A 97 1.74 7.13 3.32
C ARG A 97 1.75 8.45 2.56
N PRO A 98 1.24 9.54 3.14
CA PRO A 98 1.26 10.84 2.47
C PRO A 98 2.69 11.30 2.16
N ASP A 99 2.90 11.88 0.99
CA ASP A 99 4.16 12.51 0.61
C ASP A 99 4.03 14.02 0.80
N LYS A 100 4.74 14.54 1.79
CA LYS A 100 4.67 15.95 2.17
C LYS A 100 3.23 16.34 2.55
N PHE A 101 2.59 17.11 1.71
CA PHE A 101 1.24 17.61 1.96
C PHE A 101 0.18 16.96 1.05
N LYS A 102 0.58 16.02 0.21
CA LYS A 102 -0.36 15.38 -0.70
C LYS A 102 -1.15 14.31 0.03
N ALA A 103 -2.42 14.27 -0.26
CA ALA A 103 -3.35 13.36 0.39
C ALA A 103 -4.27 12.68 -0.61
N ASP A 104 -3.83 12.53 -1.87
CA ASP A 104 -4.66 11.96 -2.94
C ASP A 104 -5.11 10.53 -2.61
N SER A 105 -4.27 9.78 -1.90
CA SER A 105 -4.56 8.43 -1.47
C SER A 105 -5.08 8.36 -0.03
N TRP A 106 -5.16 9.49 0.67
CA TRP A 106 -5.59 9.53 2.06
C TRP A 106 -7.06 9.91 2.14
N PRO A 107 -7.91 9.09 2.74
CA PRO A 107 -9.31 9.45 2.86
C PRO A 107 -9.46 10.60 3.85
N ILE A 108 -10.12 11.67 3.42
CA ILE A 108 -10.50 12.75 4.32
C ILE A 108 -11.80 12.31 4.98
N ALA A 109 -11.68 11.84 6.20
CA ALA A 109 -12.84 11.55 7.02
C ALA A 109 -12.89 12.56 8.16
N ASP A 110 -13.98 12.57 8.86
CA ASP A 110 -14.32 13.56 9.89
C ASP A 110 -13.16 13.85 10.84
N GLY A 111 -12.50 14.99 10.63
CA GLY A 111 -11.48 15.48 11.52
C GLY A 111 -10.13 14.76 11.48
N ASN A 112 -9.91 13.88 10.49
CA ASN A 112 -8.66 13.13 10.41
C ASN A 112 -7.95 13.30 9.07
N PRO A 113 -7.56 14.54 8.70
CA PRO A 113 -6.83 14.78 7.46
C PRO A 113 -5.38 14.30 7.56
N ALA A 114 -4.75 14.06 6.41
CA ALA A 114 -3.32 13.81 6.37
C ALA A 114 -2.54 15.03 6.87
N THR A 115 -1.46 14.77 7.60
CA THR A 115 -0.58 15.81 8.14
C THR A 115 0.85 15.59 7.63
N PRO A 116 1.68 16.67 7.58
CA PRO A 116 3.04 16.56 7.05
C PRO A 116 3.94 15.58 7.79
N ASP A 117 3.73 15.39 9.09
CA ASP A 117 4.52 14.48 9.91
C ASP A 117 4.28 13.00 9.54
N MET A 118 3.17 12.68 8.87
CA MET A 118 2.87 11.31 8.45
C MET A 118 3.87 10.75 7.46
N ARG A 119 4.61 11.60 6.76
CA ARG A 119 5.61 11.17 5.77
C ARG A 119 6.68 10.24 6.36
N PHE A 120 7.12 10.52 7.58
CA PHE A 120 8.20 9.78 8.25
C PHE A 120 7.72 8.98 9.46
N MET A 121 6.42 8.85 9.61
CA MET A 121 5.83 8.17 10.76
C MET A 121 6.08 6.66 10.70
N PRO A 122 6.39 5.99 11.83
CA PRO A 122 6.45 4.53 11.85
C PRO A 122 5.16 3.89 11.36
N ASP A 123 5.28 2.75 10.68
CA ASP A 123 4.15 2.11 10.01
C ASP A 123 2.99 1.76 10.95
N ASP A 124 3.29 1.27 12.14
CA ASP A 124 2.25 0.89 13.10
C ASP A 124 1.43 2.10 13.56
N ILE A 125 2.08 3.23 13.80
CA ILE A 125 1.42 4.47 14.20
C ILE A 125 0.63 5.04 13.02
N LEU A 126 1.21 5.03 11.83
CA LEU A 126 0.55 5.52 10.62
C LEU A 126 -0.72 4.71 10.33
N LYS A 127 -0.66 3.40 10.40
CA LYS A 127 -1.81 2.52 10.11
C LYS A 127 -2.92 2.70 11.13
N LYS A 128 -2.57 2.97 12.38
CA LYS A 128 -3.57 3.33 13.39
C LYS A 128 -4.31 4.60 13.02
N LYS A 129 -3.59 5.61 12.51
CA LYS A 129 -4.21 6.86 12.03
C LYS A 129 -5.08 6.64 10.81
N MET A 130 -4.72 5.70 9.94
CA MET A 130 -5.55 5.32 8.80
C MET A 130 -6.89 4.73 9.23
N LEU A 131 -6.91 4.03 10.36
CA LEU A 131 -8.14 3.48 10.92
C LEU A 131 -9.02 4.56 11.55
N ASP A 132 -8.41 5.55 12.18
CA ASP A 132 -9.12 6.66 12.82
C ASP A 132 -9.59 7.68 11.76
#